data_c4cac46686ad8f5306a2d7aebe5451cc
#
_entry.id   c4cac46686ad8f5306a2d7aebe5451cc
#
_cell.length_a   1.000
_cell.length_b   1.000
_cell.length_c   1.000
_cell.angle_alpha   90.00
_cell.angle_beta   90.00
_cell.angle_gamma   90.00
#
_symmetry.space_group_name_H-M   'P 1'
#
loop_
_entity.id
_entity.type
_entity.pdbx_description
1 polymer ?
#
loop_
_entity_poly.entity_id
_entity_poly.type
_entity_poly.pdbx_seq_one_letter_code
_entity_poly.pdbx_strand_id
1 'polypeptide(L)'
;MSPRTFLRHFEASVGSSPLAWLQHERMARARELLETGAMPVAHVAAQCGYASPETFRAAFRRIVGVPPGAYRARFGRGVPIGG
;
A
#
# COMPACT_ATOMS: atom_id res chain seq x y z
N MET A 1 -20.80 -6.99 3.04
CA MET A 1 -20.04 -7.85 3.95
C MET A 1 -19.62 -7.08 5.20
N SER A 2 -19.83 -7.65 6.34
CA SER A 2 -19.48 -6.94 7.57
C SER A 2 -17.98 -7.05 7.81
N PRO A 3 -17.40 -6.05 8.46
CA PRO A 3 -15.96 -6.08 8.75
C PRO A 3 -15.54 -7.29 9.57
N ARG A 4 -16.41 -7.70 10.49
CA ARG A 4 -16.12 -8.84 11.33
C ARG A 4 -16.05 -10.13 10.51
N THR A 5 -16.98 -10.33 9.61
CA THR A 5 -17.01 -11.51 8.77
C THR A 5 -15.80 -11.53 7.85
N PHE A 6 -15.45 -10.38 7.31
CA PHE A 6 -14.31 -10.28 6.43
C PHE A 6 -13.02 -10.61 7.16
N LEU A 7 -12.86 -10.07 8.37
CA LEU A 7 -11.67 -10.32 9.15
C LEU A 7 -11.51 -11.80 9.48
N ARG A 8 -12.61 -12.43 9.86
CA ARG A 8 -12.58 -13.84 10.20
C ARG A 8 -12.22 -14.69 8.98
N HIS A 9 -12.78 -14.35 7.84
CA HIS A 9 -12.49 -15.06 6.61
C HIS A 9 -11.02 -14.90 6.23
N PHE A 10 -10.48 -13.71 6.41
CA PHE A 10 -9.09 -13.43 6.11
C PHE A 10 -8.17 -14.29 6.98
N GLU A 11 -8.44 -14.33 8.27
CA GLU A 11 -7.63 -15.12 9.18
C GLU A 11 -7.68 -16.60 8.84
N ALA A 12 -8.84 -17.08 8.50
CA ALA A 12 -8.98 -18.48 8.13
C ALA A 12 -8.22 -18.80 6.85
N SER A 13 -8.20 -17.86 5.91
CA SER A 13 -7.55 -18.09 4.63
C SER A 13 -6.04 -17.98 4.70
N VAL A 14 -5.53 -16.98 5.40
CA VAL A 14 -4.08 -16.72 5.43
C VAL A 14 -3.42 -16.97 6.76
N GLY A 15 -4.19 -17.21 7.80
CA GLY A 15 -3.63 -17.44 9.11
C GLY A 15 -2.90 -16.25 9.68
N SER A 16 -3.21 -15.04 9.22
CA SER A 16 -2.54 -13.84 9.65
C SER A 16 -3.28 -13.12 10.75
N SER A 17 -2.57 -12.30 11.51
CA SER A 17 -3.18 -11.50 12.56
C SER A 17 -3.93 -10.33 11.93
N PRO A 18 -4.83 -9.70 12.70
CA PRO A 18 -5.52 -8.50 12.22
C PRO A 18 -4.55 -7.38 11.85
N LEU A 19 -3.44 -7.28 12.55
CA LEU A 19 -2.45 -6.25 12.23
C LEU A 19 -1.82 -6.49 10.86
N ALA A 20 -1.49 -7.74 10.57
CA ALA A 20 -0.92 -8.08 9.27
C ALA A 20 -1.92 -7.79 8.16
N TRP A 21 -3.19 -8.09 8.39
CA TRP A 21 -4.23 -7.80 7.43
C TRP A 21 -4.32 -6.29 7.18
N LEU A 22 -4.27 -5.50 8.25
CA LEU A 22 -4.35 -4.05 8.14
C LEU A 22 -3.18 -3.51 7.33
N GLN A 23 -1.99 -4.04 7.55
CA GLN A 23 -0.82 -3.62 6.80
C GLN A 23 -0.98 -3.90 5.30
N HIS A 24 -1.53 -5.05 4.97
CA HIS A 24 -1.77 -5.38 3.58
C HIS A 24 -2.82 -4.46 2.96
N GLU A 25 -3.83 -4.07 3.73
CA GLU A 25 -4.83 -3.14 3.25
C GLU A 25 -4.21 -1.76 2.99
N ARG A 26 -3.33 -1.34 3.88
CA ARG A 26 -2.65 -0.07 3.69
C ARG A 26 -1.76 -0.09 2.45
N MET A 27 -1.10 -1.21 2.20
CA MET A 27 -0.25 -1.33 1.04
C MET A 27 -1.07 -1.37 -0.25
N ALA A 28 -2.23 -2.01 -0.22
CA ALA A 28 -3.12 -2.03 -1.38
C ALA A 28 -3.56 -0.61 -1.73
N ARG A 29 -3.89 0.18 -0.71
CA ARG A 29 -4.27 1.58 -0.91
C ARG A 29 -3.11 2.38 -1.47
N ALA A 30 -1.91 2.13 -0.93
CA ALA A 30 -0.73 2.84 -1.38
C ALA A 30 -0.44 2.56 -2.85
N ARG A 31 -0.55 1.30 -3.25
CA ARG A 31 -0.34 0.92 -4.65
C ARG A 31 -1.31 1.64 -5.56
N GLU A 32 -2.57 1.71 -5.15
CA GLU A 32 -3.59 2.40 -5.92
C GLU A 32 -3.25 3.88 -6.09
N LEU A 33 -2.85 4.54 -4.99
CA LEU A 33 -2.49 5.95 -5.05
C LEU A 33 -1.26 6.19 -5.90
N LEU A 34 -0.30 5.29 -5.85
CA LEU A 34 0.91 5.41 -6.65
C LEU A 34 0.64 5.17 -8.13
N GLU A 35 -0.30 4.31 -8.43
CA GLU A 35 -0.62 3.98 -9.83
C GLU A 35 -1.46 5.04 -10.51
N THR A 36 -2.36 5.67 -9.78
CA THR A 36 -3.36 6.52 -10.39
C THR A 36 -3.07 8.01 -10.31
N GLY A 37 -2.05 8.42 -9.59
CA GLY A 37 -1.81 9.84 -9.41
C GLY A 37 -0.35 10.21 -9.30
N ALA A 38 -0.12 11.50 -9.16
CA ALA A 38 1.21 12.05 -9.02
C ALA A 38 1.48 12.50 -7.58
N MET A 39 0.71 11.99 -6.64
CA MET A 39 0.85 12.37 -5.25
C MET A 39 2.25 12.00 -4.73
N PRO A 40 2.93 12.92 -4.06
CA PRO A 40 4.26 12.61 -3.52
C PRO A 40 4.22 11.42 -2.58
N VAL A 41 5.28 10.66 -2.55
CA VAL A 41 5.34 9.46 -1.70
C VAL A 41 5.08 9.81 -0.24
N ALA A 42 5.58 10.94 0.24
CA ALA A 42 5.33 11.36 1.62
C ALA A 42 3.83 11.55 1.88
N HIS A 43 3.13 12.05 0.89
CA HIS A 43 1.70 12.27 1.01
C HIS A 43 0.94 10.93 1.00
N VAL A 44 1.39 10.02 0.15
CA VAL A 44 0.81 8.67 0.09
C VAL A 44 0.96 8.00 1.46
N ALA A 45 2.14 8.15 2.07
CA ALA A 45 2.38 7.58 3.40
C ALA A 45 1.37 8.10 4.42
N ALA A 46 1.14 9.41 4.42
CA ALA A 46 0.18 10.02 5.34
C ALA A 46 -1.24 9.53 5.08
N GLN A 47 -1.61 9.43 3.81
CA GLN A 47 -2.94 8.97 3.44
C GLN A 47 -3.17 7.53 3.87
N CYS A 48 -2.12 6.74 3.92
CA CYS A 48 -2.22 5.34 4.31
C CYS A 48 -2.06 5.12 5.81
N GLY A 49 -1.93 6.19 6.57
CA GLY A 49 -1.90 6.07 8.03
C GLY A 49 -0.52 5.86 8.62
N TYR A 50 0.53 6.19 7.91
CA TYR A 50 1.89 6.07 8.44
C TYR A 50 2.37 7.39 9.02
N ALA A 51 3.09 7.30 10.13
CA ALA A 51 3.55 8.49 10.82
C ALA A 51 4.68 9.19 10.08
N SER A 52 5.47 8.45 9.32
CA SER A 52 6.57 9.05 8.59
C SER A 52 6.76 8.36 7.25
N PRO A 53 7.31 9.08 6.26
CA PRO A 53 7.60 8.46 4.96
C PRO A 53 8.61 7.33 5.07
N GLU A 54 9.55 7.44 5.99
CA GLU A 54 10.57 6.41 6.16
C GLU A 54 9.95 5.09 6.60
N THR A 55 9.05 5.14 7.57
CA THR A 55 8.36 3.95 8.03
C THR A 55 7.53 3.34 6.91
N PHE A 56 6.87 4.21 6.15
CA PHE A 56 6.07 3.76 5.02
C PHE A 56 6.94 3.06 3.97
N ARG A 57 8.07 3.66 3.62
CA ARG A 57 8.94 3.08 2.60
C ARG A 57 9.46 1.72 3.02
N ALA A 58 9.85 1.59 4.28
CA ALA A 58 10.33 0.32 4.78
C ALA A 58 9.25 -0.76 4.72
N ALA A 59 8.04 -0.42 5.15
CA ALA A 59 6.93 -1.36 5.12
C ALA A 59 6.55 -1.72 3.68
N PHE A 60 6.51 -0.73 2.81
CA PHE A 60 6.14 -0.95 1.41
C PHE A 60 7.14 -1.89 0.75
N ARG A 61 8.44 -1.62 0.92
CA ARG A 61 9.47 -2.46 0.33
C ARG A 61 9.41 -3.88 0.88
N ARG A 62 9.15 -4.02 2.18
CA ARG A 62 9.09 -5.34 2.78
C ARG A 62 7.90 -6.15 2.26
N ILE A 63 6.75 -5.50 2.13
CA ILE A 63 5.52 -6.21 1.76
C ILE A 63 5.35 -6.33 0.25
N VAL A 64 5.63 -5.26 -0.48
CA VAL A 64 5.44 -5.24 -1.92
C VAL A 64 6.67 -5.75 -2.67
N GLY A 65 7.86 -5.57 -2.09
CA GLY A 65 9.07 -6.08 -2.68
C GLY A 65 9.95 -5.05 -3.37
N VAL A 66 9.42 -3.85 -3.61
CA VAL A 66 10.18 -2.77 -4.22
C VAL A 66 9.81 -1.46 -3.55
N PRO A 67 10.68 -0.45 -3.60
CA PRO A 67 10.36 0.84 -3.01
C PRO A 67 9.20 1.52 -3.72
N PRO A 68 8.47 2.41 -3.03
CA PRO A 68 7.32 3.09 -3.65
C PRO A 68 7.67 3.87 -4.91
N GLY A 69 8.82 4.52 -4.93
CA GLY A 69 9.23 5.27 -6.12
C GLY A 69 9.45 4.37 -7.32
N ALA A 70 10.08 3.23 -7.09
CA ALA A 70 10.32 2.27 -8.16
C ALA A 70 9.00 1.67 -8.64
N TYR A 71 8.09 1.43 -7.70
CA TYR A 71 6.77 0.90 -8.05
C TYR A 71 6.02 1.88 -8.95
N ARG A 72 6.03 3.16 -8.58
CA ARG A 72 5.38 4.19 -9.39
C ARG A 72 5.99 4.28 -10.78
N ALA A 73 7.32 4.20 -10.86
CA ALA A 73 8.00 4.29 -12.15
C ALA A 73 7.60 3.14 -13.06
N ARG A 74 7.33 1.99 -12.49
CA ARG A 74 6.99 0.82 -13.29
C ARG A 74 5.49 0.72 -13.59
N PHE A 75 4.65 1.07 -12.65
CA PHE A 75 3.22 0.87 -12.78
C PHE A 75 2.37 2.14 -12.78
N GLY A 76 2.99 3.30 -12.60
CA GLY A 76 2.22 4.54 -12.51
C GLY A 76 1.59 4.90 -13.83
N ARG A 77 0.31 5.25 -13.79
CA ARG A 77 -0.39 5.66 -14.99
C ARG A 77 -0.45 7.15 -15.18
N GLY A 78 -0.32 7.88 -14.12
CA GLY A 78 -0.32 9.32 -14.20
C GLY A 78 1.00 9.87 -14.68
N VAL A 79 1.99 9.03 -14.86
CA VAL A 79 3.27 9.47 -15.30
C VAL A 79 3.20 9.72 -16.80
N PRO A 80 3.54 10.91 -17.21
CA PRO A 80 3.52 11.23 -18.62
C PRO A 80 4.74 10.58 -19.19
N ILE A 81 4.66 9.51 -19.52
CA ILE A 81 5.76 8.88 -20.08
C ILE A 81 5.95 9.35 -21.41
N GLY A 82 6.86 9.73 -21.69
CA GLY A 82 7.08 10.03 -22.99
C GLY A 82 6.07 9.19 -23.72
N GLY A 83 5.08 9.29 -23.44
CA GLY A 83 4.06 8.54 -24.10
C GLY A 83 3.29 7.74 -23.11
#